data_7954c1b3c79b99119a19522ea2d74ee6
#
_entry.id   7954c1b3c79b99119a19522ea2d74ee6
#
_cell.length_a   1.000
_cell.length_b   1.000
_cell.length_c   1.000
_cell.angle_alpha   90.00
_cell.angle_beta   90.00
_cell.angle_gamma   90.00
#
_symmetry.space_group_name_H-M   'P 1'
#
loop_
_entity.id
_entity.type
_entity.pdbx_description
1 polymer ?
#
loop_
_entity_poly.entity_id
_entity_poly.type
_entity_poly.pdbx_seq_one_letter_code
_entity_poly.pdbx_strand_id
1 'polypeptide(L)'
;YQRFIAAPLQEEAANEMFVAQQNFQKATDGVASDSLYKLSLNGSEGKFGFLKIADEYSGTDAGNLANYYAGIAYLNTGKYTEAIDYLNKFKSDDIVLGALAKGAIGDAYSQKNQPKEALENYLKAAESNKNDFTTPRFLLKAGKTALTLGNKSDALKYFTDIKENYEATPEAASVDVLIGLAQ
;
A
#
# COMPACT_ATOMS: atom_id res chain seq x y z
N TYR A 1 -24.99 -21.57 13.50
CA TYR A 1 -24.40 -22.26 12.34
C TYR A 1 -23.19 -21.52 11.79
N GLN A 2 -23.25 -20.21 11.63
CA GLN A 2 -22.12 -19.42 11.11
C GLN A 2 -20.87 -19.39 12.02
N ARG A 3 -21.02 -19.42 13.35
CA ARG A 3 -19.89 -19.37 14.29
C ARG A 3 -19.04 -20.64 14.33
N PHE A 4 -19.60 -21.81 14.04
CA PHE A 4 -18.89 -23.09 14.13
C PHE A 4 -18.08 -23.44 12.86
N ILE A 5 -18.41 -22.83 11.71
CA ILE A 5 -17.70 -23.07 10.45
C ILE A 5 -16.67 -21.97 10.17
N ALA A 6 -16.96 -20.74 10.59
CA ALA A 6 -16.09 -19.59 10.33
C ALA A 6 -14.78 -19.63 11.14
N ALA A 7 -14.81 -20.06 12.41
CA ALA A 7 -13.64 -20.07 13.27
C ALA A 7 -12.55 -21.07 12.81
N PRO A 8 -12.86 -22.34 12.48
CA PRO A 8 -11.87 -23.26 11.92
C PRO A 8 -11.27 -22.78 10.59
N LEU A 9 -12.08 -22.18 9.72
CA LEU A 9 -11.62 -21.65 8.44
C LEU A 9 -10.69 -20.44 8.63
N GLN A 10 -10.97 -19.57 9.60
CA GLN A 10 -10.09 -18.46 9.95
C GLN A 10 -8.73 -18.94 10.46
N GLU A 11 -8.70 -19.96 11.32
CA GLU A 11 -7.47 -20.54 11.84
C GLU A 11 -6.67 -21.24 10.76
N GLU A 12 -7.31 -22.03 9.89
CA GLU A 12 -6.67 -22.68 8.76
C GLU A 12 -6.05 -21.67 7.80
N ALA A 13 -6.80 -20.63 7.44
CA ALA A 13 -6.34 -19.56 6.58
C ALA A 13 -5.13 -18.82 7.18
N ALA A 14 -5.15 -18.53 8.47
CA ALA A 14 -4.05 -17.88 9.18
C ALA A 14 -2.78 -18.76 9.18
N ASN A 15 -2.94 -20.08 9.35
CA ASN A 15 -1.82 -21.02 9.30
C ASN A 15 -1.21 -21.14 7.90
N GLU A 16 -2.02 -21.09 6.84
CA GLU A 16 -1.53 -21.12 5.47
C GLU A 16 -0.73 -19.86 5.09
N MET A 17 -0.97 -18.72 5.75
CA MET A 17 -0.24 -17.47 5.51
C MET A 17 1.25 -17.52 5.87
N PHE A 18 1.66 -18.42 6.77
CA PHE A 18 2.98 -18.36 7.43
C PHE A 18 4.15 -18.41 6.43
N VAL A 19 4.19 -19.39 5.52
CA VAL A 19 5.29 -19.55 4.56
C VAL A 19 5.31 -18.40 3.54
N ALA A 20 4.15 -17.99 3.05
CA ALA A 20 4.05 -16.85 2.14
C ALA A 20 4.54 -15.56 2.79
N GLN A 21 4.17 -15.32 4.05
CA GLN A 21 4.64 -14.15 4.82
C GLN A 21 6.15 -14.21 5.08
N GLN A 22 6.72 -15.37 5.37
CA GLN A 22 8.16 -15.53 5.52
C GLN A 22 8.92 -15.20 4.23
N ASN A 23 8.44 -15.69 3.08
CA ASN A 23 9.05 -15.35 1.79
C ASN A 23 8.92 -13.86 1.47
N PHE A 24 7.78 -13.27 1.78
CA PHE A 24 7.56 -11.82 1.63
C PHE A 24 8.51 -11.01 2.52
N GLN A 25 8.65 -11.38 3.78
CA GLN A 25 9.55 -10.70 4.72
C GLN A 25 11.01 -10.79 4.25
N LYS A 26 11.46 -11.96 3.84
CA LYS A 26 12.80 -12.14 3.26
C LYS A 26 13.00 -11.32 2.01
N ALA A 27 11.96 -11.18 1.17
CA ALA A 27 12.00 -10.34 -0.02
C ALA A 27 12.15 -8.86 0.34
N THR A 28 11.45 -8.41 1.38
CA THR A 28 11.51 -7.02 1.87
C THR A 28 12.86 -6.68 2.49
N ASP A 29 13.46 -7.63 3.23
CA ASP A 29 14.74 -7.45 3.93
C ASP A 29 15.95 -7.74 3.03
N GLY A 30 15.75 -8.38 1.90
CA GLY A 30 16.81 -8.91 1.05
C GLY A 30 17.20 -8.02 -0.12
N VAL A 31 18.34 -8.38 -0.73
CA VAL A 31 18.93 -7.66 -1.87
C VAL A 31 18.38 -8.17 -3.22
N ALA A 32 17.93 -9.42 -3.30
CA ALA A 32 17.44 -10.06 -4.52
C ALA A 32 16.00 -10.54 -4.31
N SER A 33 15.08 -9.62 -4.35
CA SER A 33 13.73 -9.83 -3.87
C SER A 33 12.77 -10.45 -4.89
N ASP A 34 13.01 -10.32 -6.20
CA ASP A 34 12.05 -10.75 -7.24
C ASP A 34 11.61 -12.20 -7.10
N SER A 35 12.56 -13.12 -6.91
CA SER A 35 12.26 -14.55 -6.75
C SER A 35 11.49 -14.85 -5.48
N LEU A 36 11.82 -14.17 -4.38
CA LEU A 36 11.14 -14.32 -3.10
C LEU A 36 9.72 -13.73 -3.13
N TYR A 37 9.51 -12.58 -3.78
CA TYR A 37 8.17 -12.07 -4.03
C TYR A 37 7.35 -13.04 -4.88
N LYS A 38 7.91 -13.64 -5.93
CA LYS A 38 7.23 -14.67 -6.73
C LYS A 38 6.89 -15.91 -5.90
N LEU A 39 7.77 -16.37 -5.02
CA LEU A 39 7.47 -17.46 -4.10
C LEU A 39 6.35 -17.09 -3.12
N SER A 40 6.35 -15.87 -2.59
CA SER A 40 5.27 -15.41 -1.73
C SER A 40 3.91 -15.37 -2.44
N LEU A 41 3.89 -15.00 -3.71
CA LEU A 41 2.68 -14.97 -4.53
C LEU A 41 2.18 -16.38 -4.88
N ASN A 42 3.07 -17.25 -5.35
CA ASN A 42 2.70 -18.53 -5.96
C ASN A 42 2.75 -19.72 -5.01
N GLY A 43 3.43 -19.57 -3.88
CA GLY A 43 3.64 -20.64 -2.90
C GLY A 43 4.99 -21.33 -3.04
N SER A 44 5.38 -22.03 -1.99
CA SER A 44 6.60 -22.80 -1.88
C SER A 44 6.46 -23.86 -0.79
N GLU A 45 7.33 -24.89 -0.83
CA GLU A 45 7.38 -25.94 0.19
C GLU A 45 6.03 -26.67 0.38
N GLY A 46 5.25 -26.81 -0.70
CA GLY A 46 3.93 -27.44 -0.66
C GLY A 46 2.84 -26.58 0.01
N LYS A 47 3.14 -25.29 0.32
CA LYS A 47 2.21 -24.34 0.91
C LYS A 47 1.71 -23.33 -0.10
N PHE A 48 0.51 -22.78 0.15
CA PHE A 48 -0.10 -21.78 -0.71
C PHE A 48 0.67 -20.46 -0.66
N GLY A 49 0.72 -19.79 -1.81
CA GLY A 49 1.07 -18.38 -1.88
C GLY A 49 -0.15 -17.48 -1.69
N PHE A 50 0.10 -16.17 -1.62
CA PHE A 50 -0.96 -15.19 -1.37
C PHE A 50 -2.10 -15.23 -2.40
N LEU A 51 -1.81 -15.54 -3.66
CA LEU A 51 -2.84 -15.59 -4.70
C LEU A 51 -3.89 -16.66 -4.39
N LYS A 52 -3.43 -17.85 -4.03
CA LYS A 52 -4.33 -18.95 -3.70
C LYS A 52 -5.02 -18.75 -2.36
N ILE A 53 -4.32 -18.19 -1.37
CA ILE A 53 -4.92 -17.87 -0.07
C ILE A 53 -6.05 -16.84 -0.23
N ALA A 54 -5.84 -15.80 -1.03
CA ALA A 54 -6.86 -14.79 -1.30
C ALA A 54 -8.12 -15.36 -1.97
N ASP A 55 -7.94 -16.40 -2.80
CA ASP A 55 -9.04 -17.06 -3.50
C ASP A 55 -9.75 -18.09 -2.63
N GLU A 56 -9.01 -19.09 -2.12
CA GLU A 56 -9.55 -20.20 -1.34
C GLU A 56 -10.14 -19.79 0.01
N TYR A 57 -9.54 -18.79 0.64
CA TYR A 57 -9.97 -18.26 1.93
C TYR A 57 -10.64 -16.87 1.81
N SER A 58 -11.25 -16.61 0.69
CA SER A 58 -12.06 -15.41 0.46
C SER A 58 -13.11 -15.26 1.55
N GLY A 59 -13.21 -14.05 2.14
CA GLY A 59 -14.11 -13.77 3.25
C GLY A 59 -13.52 -14.05 4.64
N THR A 60 -12.30 -14.57 4.76
CA THR A 60 -11.53 -14.61 6.00
C THR A 60 -10.61 -13.39 6.12
N ASP A 61 -10.18 -13.10 7.36
CA ASP A 61 -9.20 -12.02 7.59
C ASP A 61 -7.87 -12.28 6.88
N ALA A 62 -7.41 -13.53 6.88
CA ALA A 62 -6.18 -13.93 6.18
C ALA A 62 -6.33 -13.81 4.65
N GLY A 63 -7.45 -14.22 4.07
CA GLY A 63 -7.73 -14.05 2.64
C GLY A 63 -7.79 -12.59 2.24
N ASN A 64 -8.40 -11.74 3.07
CA ASN A 64 -8.39 -10.30 2.86
C ASN A 64 -6.97 -9.70 2.94
N LEU A 65 -6.20 -10.09 3.97
CA LEU A 65 -4.81 -9.64 4.13
C LEU A 65 -3.90 -10.16 3.00
N ALA A 66 -4.16 -11.36 2.48
CA ALA A 66 -3.44 -11.92 1.34
C ALA A 66 -3.59 -11.03 0.08
N ASN A 67 -4.73 -10.36 -0.12
CA ASN A 67 -4.89 -9.38 -1.19
C ASN A 67 -3.92 -8.20 -1.03
N TYR A 68 -3.73 -7.69 0.19
CA TYR A 68 -2.77 -6.63 0.47
C TYR A 68 -1.34 -7.07 0.14
N TYR A 69 -0.89 -8.21 0.69
CA TYR A 69 0.44 -8.73 0.44
C TYR A 69 0.69 -9.04 -1.04
N ALA A 70 -0.28 -9.64 -1.72
CA ALA A 70 -0.19 -9.89 -3.15
C ALA A 70 -0.03 -8.59 -3.95
N GLY A 71 -0.81 -7.58 -3.62
CA GLY A 71 -0.71 -6.27 -4.26
C GLY A 71 0.66 -5.62 -4.06
N ILE A 72 1.22 -5.66 -2.86
CA ILE A 72 2.57 -5.13 -2.57
C ILE A 72 3.65 -5.95 -3.29
N ALA A 73 3.55 -7.28 -3.31
CA ALA A 73 4.49 -8.14 -4.03
C ALA A 73 4.47 -7.86 -5.54
N TYR A 74 3.30 -7.66 -6.13
CA TYR A 74 3.16 -7.26 -7.53
C TYR A 74 3.75 -5.87 -7.80
N LEU A 75 3.50 -4.89 -6.92
CA LEU A 75 4.09 -3.56 -7.02
C LEU A 75 5.63 -3.63 -7.06
N ASN A 76 6.22 -4.39 -6.14
CA ASN A 76 7.67 -4.54 -6.03
C ASN A 76 8.30 -5.36 -7.16
N THR A 77 7.52 -6.11 -7.91
CA THR A 77 7.97 -6.88 -9.09
C THR A 77 7.56 -6.23 -10.42
N GLY A 78 7.10 -4.99 -10.41
CA GLY A 78 6.77 -4.23 -11.62
C GLY A 78 5.45 -4.63 -12.30
N LYS A 79 4.62 -5.41 -11.63
CA LYS A 79 3.30 -5.83 -12.12
C LYS A 79 2.22 -4.87 -11.59
N TYR A 80 2.23 -3.66 -12.12
CA TYR A 80 1.45 -2.55 -11.56
C TYR A 80 -0.06 -2.69 -11.73
N THR A 81 -0.53 -3.28 -12.82
CA THR A 81 -1.96 -3.52 -13.04
C THR A 81 -2.49 -4.54 -12.05
N GLU A 82 -1.80 -5.66 -11.90
CA GLU A 82 -2.14 -6.69 -10.92
C GLU A 82 -2.05 -6.16 -9.48
N ALA A 83 -1.06 -5.29 -9.19
CA ALA A 83 -0.95 -4.63 -7.89
C ALA A 83 -2.20 -3.82 -7.56
N ILE A 84 -2.68 -3.00 -8.49
CA ILE A 84 -3.89 -2.20 -8.33
C ILE A 84 -5.11 -3.10 -8.10
N ASP A 85 -5.25 -4.17 -8.88
CA ASP A 85 -6.39 -5.08 -8.78
C ASP A 85 -6.47 -5.76 -7.40
N TYR A 86 -5.34 -6.27 -6.89
CA TYR A 86 -5.31 -6.90 -5.57
C TYR A 86 -5.47 -5.90 -4.42
N LEU A 87 -4.83 -4.74 -4.48
CA LEU A 87 -4.97 -3.71 -3.46
C LEU A 87 -6.40 -3.16 -3.39
N ASN A 88 -7.12 -3.09 -4.51
CA ASN A 88 -8.53 -2.69 -4.52
C ASN A 88 -9.46 -3.74 -3.90
N LYS A 89 -9.08 -5.01 -3.87
CA LYS A 89 -9.84 -6.07 -3.17
C LYS A 89 -9.66 -6.02 -1.66
N PHE A 90 -8.54 -5.46 -1.19
CA PHE A 90 -8.25 -5.36 0.24
C PHE A 90 -9.15 -4.33 0.92
N LYS A 91 -9.74 -4.72 2.05
CA LYS A 91 -10.60 -3.87 2.87
C LYS A 91 -10.04 -3.83 4.29
N SER A 92 -9.94 -2.65 4.88
CA SER A 92 -9.44 -2.49 6.24
C SER A 92 -10.08 -1.30 6.92
N ASP A 93 -10.46 -1.50 8.18
CA ASP A 93 -10.81 -0.44 9.11
C ASP A 93 -9.56 0.07 9.86
N ASP A 94 -8.42 -0.57 9.69
CA ASP A 94 -7.13 -0.11 10.24
C ASP A 94 -6.69 1.17 9.54
N ILE A 95 -6.43 2.19 10.34
CA ILE A 95 -6.09 3.55 9.90
C ILE A 95 -4.82 3.55 9.05
N VAL A 96 -3.79 2.83 9.50
CA VAL A 96 -2.49 2.81 8.86
C VAL A 96 -2.51 1.91 7.62
N LEU A 97 -2.98 0.68 7.78
CA LEU A 97 -2.94 -0.32 6.70
C LEU A 97 -3.85 0.08 5.52
N GLY A 98 -5.03 0.64 5.82
CA GLY A 98 -5.93 1.17 4.80
C GLY A 98 -5.32 2.33 4.00
N ALA A 99 -4.62 3.24 4.67
CA ALA A 99 -3.91 4.34 4.02
C ALA A 99 -2.72 3.83 3.19
N LEU A 100 -1.94 2.87 3.72
CA LEU A 100 -0.81 2.27 2.99
C LEU A 100 -1.28 1.56 1.71
N ALA A 101 -2.40 0.85 1.74
CA ALA A 101 -2.97 0.21 0.55
C ALA A 101 -3.35 1.24 -0.53
N LYS A 102 -4.03 2.31 -0.16
CA LYS A 102 -4.38 3.41 -1.08
C LYS A 102 -3.14 4.10 -1.64
N GLY A 103 -2.15 4.36 -0.79
CA GLY A 103 -0.88 4.94 -1.21
C GLY A 103 -0.10 4.05 -2.18
N ALA A 104 -0.11 2.73 -1.96
CA ALA A 104 0.51 1.76 -2.87
C ALA A 104 -0.20 1.70 -4.23
N ILE A 105 -1.52 1.87 -4.29
CA ILE A 105 -2.26 2.05 -5.55
C ILE A 105 -1.76 3.33 -6.25
N GLY A 106 -1.58 4.41 -5.52
CA GLY A 106 -0.99 5.65 -6.05
C GLY A 106 0.41 5.42 -6.62
N ASP A 107 1.27 4.67 -5.91
CA ASP A 107 2.60 4.30 -6.39
C ASP A 107 2.55 3.50 -7.70
N ALA A 108 1.63 2.53 -7.80
CA ALA A 108 1.43 1.75 -9.02
C ALA A 108 1.00 2.61 -10.21
N TYR A 109 0.07 3.54 -10.00
CA TYR A 109 -0.33 4.49 -11.05
C TYR A 109 0.80 5.43 -11.45
N SER A 110 1.61 5.89 -10.49
CA SER A 110 2.80 6.70 -10.76
C SER A 110 3.78 5.96 -11.66
N GLN A 111 4.05 4.69 -11.37
CA GLN A 111 4.92 3.83 -12.20
C GLN A 111 4.35 3.56 -13.60
N LYS A 112 3.03 3.58 -13.74
CA LYS A 112 2.34 3.48 -15.04
C LYS A 112 2.32 4.80 -15.80
N ASN A 113 2.97 5.84 -15.30
CA ASN A 113 2.92 7.20 -15.87
C ASN A 113 1.49 7.76 -15.95
N GLN A 114 0.69 7.49 -14.93
CA GLN A 114 -0.67 7.98 -14.74
C GLN A 114 -0.75 8.90 -13.51
N PRO A 115 -0.18 10.13 -13.60
CA PRO A 115 -0.01 10.99 -12.41
C PRO A 115 -1.33 11.55 -11.86
N LYS A 116 -2.40 11.64 -12.65
CA LYS A 116 -3.70 12.09 -12.18
C LYS A 116 -4.33 11.06 -11.24
N GLU A 117 -4.32 9.80 -11.63
CA GLU A 117 -4.79 8.68 -10.81
C GLU A 117 -3.91 8.47 -9.58
N ALA A 118 -2.59 8.67 -9.73
CA ALA A 118 -1.66 8.63 -8.60
C ALA A 118 -2.01 9.71 -7.56
N LEU A 119 -2.20 10.95 -7.99
CA LEU A 119 -2.58 12.06 -7.12
C LEU A 119 -3.87 11.77 -6.35
N GLU A 120 -4.91 11.30 -7.05
CA GLU A 120 -6.19 10.96 -6.43
C GLU A 120 -6.02 9.92 -5.31
N ASN A 121 -5.23 8.86 -5.55
CA ASN A 121 -5.01 7.80 -4.56
C ASN A 121 -4.12 8.26 -3.40
N TYR A 122 -3.12 9.11 -3.63
CA TYR A 122 -2.34 9.70 -2.55
C TYR A 122 -3.19 10.60 -1.65
N LEU A 123 -4.10 11.39 -2.22
CA LEU A 123 -5.02 12.19 -1.44
C LEU A 123 -6.01 11.34 -0.64
N LYS A 124 -6.56 10.29 -1.22
CA LYS A 124 -7.38 9.31 -0.48
C LYS A 124 -6.61 8.70 0.69
N ALA A 125 -5.33 8.38 0.48
CA ALA A 125 -4.46 7.84 1.54
C ALA A 125 -4.20 8.86 2.65
N ALA A 126 -3.96 10.12 2.29
CA ALA A 126 -3.69 11.19 3.25
C ALA A 126 -4.91 11.59 4.09
N GLU A 127 -6.11 11.56 3.50
CA GLU A 127 -7.32 12.13 4.08
C GLU A 127 -8.21 11.12 4.80
N SER A 128 -8.06 9.83 4.55
CA SER A 128 -8.99 8.81 5.05
C SER A 128 -9.06 8.73 6.57
N ASN A 129 -7.93 8.88 7.25
CA ASN A 129 -7.81 8.95 8.70
C ASN A 129 -6.54 9.72 9.05
N LYS A 130 -6.65 11.00 9.33
CA LYS A 130 -5.50 11.87 9.58
C LYS A 130 -4.70 11.42 10.79
N ASN A 131 -3.40 11.25 10.59
CA ASN A 131 -2.43 10.85 11.61
C ASN A 131 -1.01 11.28 11.20
N ASP A 132 -0.09 11.31 12.15
CA ASP A 132 1.29 11.79 11.93
C ASP A 132 2.17 10.83 11.13
N PHE A 133 1.71 9.61 10.87
CA PHE A 133 2.50 8.60 10.15
C PHE A 133 2.17 8.54 8.65
N THR A 134 0.90 8.41 8.29
CA THR A 134 0.50 8.26 6.88
C THR A 134 0.13 9.57 6.22
N THR A 135 -0.51 10.50 6.91
CA THR A 135 -0.97 11.76 6.32
C THR A 135 0.17 12.58 5.73
N PRO A 136 1.24 12.95 6.47
CA PRO A 136 2.32 13.75 5.90
C PRO A 136 3.06 13.02 4.77
N ARG A 137 3.24 11.71 4.89
CA ARG A 137 3.85 10.88 3.85
C ARG A 137 3.12 10.98 2.52
N PHE A 138 1.80 10.85 2.53
CA PHE A 138 1.01 10.87 1.30
C PHE A 138 0.69 12.28 0.82
N LEU A 139 0.61 13.26 1.70
CA LEU A 139 0.60 14.68 1.30
C LEU A 139 1.89 15.07 0.57
N LEU A 140 3.04 14.58 1.01
CA LEU A 140 4.32 14.83 0.34
C LEU A 140 4.32 14.24 -1.08
N LYS A 141 3.86 13.01 -1.25
CA LYS A 141 3.72 12.37 -2.57
C LYS A 141 2.70 13.10 -3.44
N ALA A 142 1.55 13.49 -2.88
CA ALA A 142 0.54 14.27 -3.58
C ALA A 142 1.07 15.61 -4.07
N GLY A 143 1.79 16.35 -3.23
CA GLY A 143 2.39 17.62 -3.58
C GLY A 143 3.42 17.51 -4.71
N LYS A 144 4.30 16.52 -4.64
CA LYS A 144 5.27 16.25 -5.71
C LYS A 144 4.57 15.88 -7.02
N THR A 145 3.52 15.07 -6.97
CA THR A 145 2.74 14.69 -8.14
C THR A 145 1.98 15.89 -8.72
N ALA A 146 1.43 16.77 -7.89
CA ALA A 146 0.79 18.01 -8.32
C ALA A 146 1.79 18.94 -9.03
N LEU A 147 3.03 19.05 -8.55
CA LEU A 147 4.09 19.79 -9.27
C LEU A 147 4.37 19.19 -10.66
N THR A 148 4.45 17.86 -10.75
CA THR A 148 4.64 17.16 -12.05
C THR A 148 3.49 17.47 -13.02
N LEU A 149 2.28 17.63 -12.52
CA LEU A 149 1.10 18.03 -13.30
C LEU A 149 1.04 19.53 -13.60
N GLY A 150 1.97 20.34 -13.12
CA GLY A 150 1.98 21.79 -13.24
C GLY A 150 0.99 22.50 -12.31
N ASN A 151 0.37 21.78 -11.38
CA ASN A 151 -0.60 22.32 -10.44
C ASN A 151 0.11 22.84 -9.17
N LYS A 152 0.78 23.99 -9.30
CA LYS A 152 1.56 24.60 -8.24
C LYS A 152 0.71 25.02 -7.04
N SER A 153 -0.51 25.51 -7.28
CA SER A 153 -1.41 25.96 -6.19
C SER A 153 -1.77 24.82 -5.25
N ASP A 154 -2.14 23.66 -5.78
CA ASP A 154 -2.45 22.50 -4.94
C ASP A 154 -1.20 21.93 -4.28
N ALA A 155 -0.07 21.88 -5.00
CA ALA A 155 1.20 21.46 -4.42
C ALA A 155 1.57 22.32 -3.21
N LEU A 156 1.48 23.65 -3.33
CA LEU A 156 1.72 24.59 -2.25
C LEU A 156 0.82 24.31 -1.05
N LYS A 157 -0.47 24.07 -1.28
CA LYS A 157 -1.43 23.73 -0.23
C LYS A 157 -1.02 22.47 0.54
N TYR A 158 -0.64 21.39 -0.16
CA TYR A 158 -0.26 20.13 0.49
C TYR A 158 1.05 20.26 1.28
N PHE A 159 2.05 20.95 0.74
CA PHE A 159 3.31 21.19 1.46
C PHE A 159 3.15 22.11 2.66
N THR A 160 2.30 23.12 2.55
CA THR A 160 1.99 24.02 3.67
C THR A 160 1.27 23.26 4.79
N ASP A 161 0.35 22.36 4.46
CA ASP A 161 -0.33 21.51 5.45
C ASP A 161 0.69 20.64 6.23
N ILE A 162 1.69 20.07 5.55
CA ILE A 162 2.76 19.32 6.22
C ILE A 162 3.53 20.24 7.19
N LYS A 163 3.91 21.43 6.74
CA LYS A 163 4.69 22.37 7.53
C LYS A 163 3.97 22.85 8.79
N GLU A 164 2.67 23.12 8.66
CA GLU A 164 1.89 23.72 9.74
C GLU A 164 1.33 22.71 10.74
N ASN A 165 0.94 21.52 10.25
CA ASN A 165 0.22 20.55 11.06
C ASN A 165 1.01 19.27 11.38
N TYR A 166 2.17 19.06 10.72
CA TYR A 166 2.99 17.84 10.87
C TYR A 166 4.49 18.18 11.03
N GLU A 167 4.81 19.29 11.69
CA GLU A 167 6.17 19.84 11.82
C GLU A 167 7.20 18.87 12.45
N ALA A 168 6.73 17.98 13.35
CA ALA A 168 7.57 16.99 14.03
C ALA A 168 7.88 15.73 13.19
N THR A 169 7.38 15.66 11.95
CA THR A 169 7.57 14.50 11.09
C THR A 169 8.78 14.62 10.18
N PRO A 170 9.37 13.50 9.73
CA PRO A 170 10.50 13.53 8.79
C PRO A 170 10.15 14.25 7.47
N GLU A 171 8.92 14.19 7.03
CA GLU A 171 8.43 14.82 5.81
C GLU A 171 8.54 16.34 5.88
N ALA A 172 8.31 16.93 7.05
CA ALA A 172 8.43 18.38 7.26
C ALA A 172 9.85 18.91 7.05
N ALA A 173 10.87 18.08 7.25
CA ALA A 173 12.27 18.51 7.12
C ALA A 173 12.65 18.99 5.69
N SER A 174 11.92 18.55 4.66
CA SER A 174 12.22 18.87 3.26
C SER A 174 11.19 19.81 2.60
N VAL A 175 10.12 20.19 3.29
CA VAL A 175 9.01 20.91 2.63
C VAL A 175 9.33 22.38 2.28
N ASP A 176 10.23 23.03 2.97
CA ASP A 176 10.56 24.46 2.68
C ASP A 176 11.10 24.63 1.24
N VAL A 177 11.95 23.73 0.79
CA VAL A 177 12.45 23.71 -0.61
C VAL A 177 11.30 23.48 -1.58
N LEU A 178 10.41 22.54 -1.26
CA LEU A 178 9.27 22.19 -2.11
C LEU A 178 8.22 23.32 -2.17
N ILE A 179 8.01 24.03 -1.06
CA ILE A 179 7.18 25.24 -1.01
C ILE A 179 7.76 26.29 -1.96
N GLY A 180 9.09 26.51 -1.93
CA GLY A 180 9.75 27.43 -2.86
C GLY A 180 9.56 27.06 -4.33
N LEU A 181 9.56 25.76 -4.66
CA LEU A 181 9.30 25.29 -6.03
C LEU A 181 7.84 25.46 -6.48
N ALA A 182 6.91 25.50 -5.53
CA ALA A 182 5.47 25.64 -5.76
C ALA A 182 5.01 27.11 -5.85
N GLN A 183 5.84 28.07 -5.52
CA GLN A 183 5.60 29.50 -5.68
C GLN A 183 5.96 29.96 -7.11
#